data_6dc8ef0e3c15c327606854fb64fb1fcd
#
_entry.id   6dc8ef0e3c15c327606854fb64fb1fcd
#
_cell.length_a   1.000
_cell.length_b   1.000
_cell.length_c   1.000
_cell.angle_alpha   90.00
_cell.angle_beta   90.00
_cell.angle_gamma   90.00
#
_symmetry.space_group_name_H-M   'P 1'
#
loop_
_entity.id
_entity.type
_entity.pdbx_description
1 polymer ?
#
loop_
_entity_poly.entity_id
_entity_poly.type
_entity_poly.pdbx_seq_one_letter_code
_entity_poly.pdbx_strand_id
1 'polypeptide(L)'
;MKFIDFFAGIGGFRRGMELAGHECVGFCEFDKFATASYISMHLLTEEQRKTLEDIPIKKRQKEILKEEYRNGEWYANDIRRVYAGD
;
A
#
# COMPACT_ATOMS: atom_id res chain seq x y z
N MET A 1 3.35 -18.69 -2.39
CA MET A 1 2.02 -18.55 -1.78
C MET A 1 1.60 -17.09 -1.87
N LYS A 2 0.35 -16.82 -2.14
CA LYS A 2 -0.19 -15.47 -2.14
C LYS A 2 -0.76 -15.13 -0.76
N PHE A 3 -0.64 -13.89 -0.35
CA PHE A 3 -1.14 -13.47 0.96
C PHE A 3 -1.68 -12.06 0.94
N ILE A 4 -2.47 -11.72 1.96
CA ILE A 4 -2.97 -10.38 2.18
C ILE A 4 -2.38 -9.89 3.51
N ASP A 5 -1.90 -8.65 3.52
CA ASP A 5 -1.29 -8.04 4.69
C ASP A 5 -2.33 -7.23 5.46
N PHE A 6 -2.88 -7.79 6.52
CA PHE A 6 -3.84 -7.09 7.38
C PHE A 6 -3.09 -6.23 8.40
N PHE A 7 -3.59 -5.01 8.65
CA PHE A 7 -2.96 -4.05 9.56
C PHE A 7 -1.52 -3.78 9.12
N ALA A 8 -1.39 -3.40 7.85
CA ALA A 8 -0.11 -3.37 7.16
C ALA A 8 0.96 -2.49 7.82
N GLY A 9 0.56 -1.38 8.45
CA GLY A 9 1.51 -0.46 9.06
C GLY A 9 2.57 -0.02 8.07
N ILE A 10 3.83 -0.27 8.39
CA ILE A 10 4.94 0.04 7.48
C ILE A 10 5.36 -1.15 6.62
N GLY A 11 4.65 -2.28 6.74
CA GLY A 11 4.89 -3.42 5.86
C GLY A 11 6.00 -4.36 6.27
N GLY A 12 6.33 -4.43 7.58
CA GLY A 12 7.35 -5.35 8.06
C GLY A 12 7.00 -6.80 7.80
N PHE A 13 5.75 -7.18 8.02
CA PHE A 13 5.26 -8.53 7.75
C PHE A 13 5.36 -8.85 6.25
N ARG A 14 4.89 -7.93 5.40
CA ARG A 14 4.97 -8.09 3.95
C ARG A 14 6.41 -8.36 3.50
N ARG A 15 7.34 -7.54 3.99
CA ARG A 15 8.74 -7.68 3.61
C ARG A 15 9.29 -9.06 3.98
N GLY A 16 8.97 -9.54 5.18
CA GLY A 16 9.40 -10.87 5.62
C GLY A 16 8.84 -11.98 4.74
N MET A 17 7.56 -11.90 4.41
CA MET A 17 6.90 -12.88 3.55
C MET A 17 7.45 -12.86 2.13
N GLU A 18 7.70 -11.67 1.57
CA GLU A 18 8.28 -11.56 0.22
C GLU A 18 9.70 -12.11 0.17
N LEU A 19 10.50 -11.89 1.20
CA LEU A 19 11.84 -12.47 1.29
C LEU A 19 11.80 -13.99 1.38
N ALA A 20 10.71 -14.56 1.89
CA ALA A 20 10.51 -16.00 1.94
C ALA A 20 9.91 -16.56 0.64
N GLY A 21 9.71 -15.74 -0.38
CA GLY A 21 9.22 -16.17 -1.68
C GLY A 21 7.71 -16.13 -1.88
N HIS A 22 6.99 -15.47 -0.98
CA HIS A 22 5.53 -15.33 -1.11
C HIS A 22 5.16 -14.02 -1.78
N GLU A 23 3.97 -13.97 -2.41
CA GLU A 23 3.49 -12.81 -3.13
C GLU A 23 2.36 -12.12 -2.38
N CYS A 24 2.52 -10.81 -2.10
CA CYS A 24 1.47 -10.00 -1.50
C CYS A 24 0.50 -9.54 -2.59
N VAL A 25 -0.78 -9.88 -2.45
CA VAL A 25 -1.81 -9.52 -3.43
C VAL A 25 -2.73 -8.42 -2.94
N GLY A 26 -2.59 -7.99 -1.71
CA GLY A 26 -3.40 -6.91 -1.16
C GLY A 26 -3.00 -6.56 0.26
N PHE A 27 -3.49 -5.42 0.73
CA PHE A 27 -3.23 -5.00 2.10
C PHE A 27 -4.42 -4.26 2.69
N CYS A 28 -4.49 -4.23 4.01
CA CYS A 28 -5.54 -3.53 4.72
C CYS A 28 -4.89 -2.65 5.79
N GLU A 29 -5.16 -1.36 5.72
CA GLU A 29 -4.65 -0.38 6.67
C GLU A 29 -5.58 0.82 6.71
N PHE A 30 -6.00 1.24 7.89
CA PHE A 30 -6.98 2.30 7.96
C PHE A 30 -6.39 3.68 8.29
N ASP A 31 -5.17 3.74 8.80
CA ASP A 31 -4.46 4.99 9.04
C ASP A 31 -3.91 5.53 7.71
N LYS A 32 -4.31 6.75 7.34
CA LYS A 32 -3.89 7.35 6.07
C LYS A 32 -2.39 7.56 5.97
N PHE A 33 -1.74 7.93 7.07
CA PHE A 33 -0.29 8.14 7.09
C PHE A 33 0.44 6.81 6.91
N ALA A 34 -0.01 5.78 7.61
CA ALA A 34 0.56 4.44 7.47
C ALA A 34 0.35 3.91 6.06
N THR A 35 -0.84 4.12 5.47
CA THR A 35 -1.13 3.70 4.10
C THR A 35 -0.19 4.38 3.10
N ALA A 36 -0.01 5.70 3.23
CA ALA A 36 0.88 6.43 2.34
C ALA A 36 2.32 5.93 2.45
N SER A 37 2.80 5.69 3.66
CA SER A 37 4.15 5.15 3.90
C SER A 37 4.30 3.76 3.30
N TYR A 38 3.29 2.90 3.47
CA TYR A 38 3.29 1.55 2.94
C TYR A 38 3.40 1.56 1.41
N ILE A 39 2.58 2.36 0.75
CA ILE A 39 2.60 2.49 -0.71
C ILE A 39 3.97 2.99 -1.17
N SER A 40 4.51 4.00 -0.50
CA SER A 40 5.81 4.56 -0.83
C SER A 40 6.94 3.52 -0.71
N MET A 41 6.88 2.68 0.30
CA MET A 41 7.94 1.70 0.57
C MET A 41 7.85 0.45 -0.29
N HIS A 42 6.64 0.04 -0.68
CA HIS A 42 6.44 -1.29 -1.26
C HIS A 42 5.84 -1.32 -2.66
N LEU A 43 5.12 -0.30 -3.09
CA LEU A 43 4.30 -0.39 -4.30
C LEU A 43 4.73 0.50 -5.46
N LEU A 44 5.44 1.59 -5.22
CA LEU A 44 5.75 2.57 -6.25
C LEU A 44 6.78 2.09 -7.27
N THR A 45 6.54 2.41 -8.55
CA THR A 45 7.56 2.31 -9.58
C THR A 45 8.48 3.53 -9.47
N GLU A 46 9.65 3.47 -10.12
CA GLU A 46 10.57 4.60 -10.16
C GLU A 46 9.94 5.84 -10.81
N GLU A 47 9.15 5.64 -11.86
CA GLU A 47 8.46 6.75 -12.52
C GLU A 47 7.45 7.42 -11.60
N GLN A 48 6.68 6.62 -10.87
CA GLN A 48 5.72 7.15 -9.91
C GLN A 48 6.42 7.91 -8.79
N ARG A 49 7.55 7.41 -8.32
CA ARG A 49 8.35 8.06 -7.28
C ARG A 49 8.80 9.43 -7.74
N LYS A 50 9.28 9.54 -8.98
CA LYS A 50 9.70 10.82 -9.57
C LYS A 50 8.52 11.79 -9.70
N THR A 51 7.38 11.29 -10.15
CA THR A 51 6.16 12.09 -10.27
C THR A 51 5.76 12.70 -8.91
N LEU A 52 5.81 11.88 -7.86
CA LEU A 52 5.45 12.34 -6.52
C LEU A 52 6.47 13.35 -5.96
N GLU A 53 7.74 13.22 -6.31
CA GLU A 53 8.78 14.16 -5.88
C GLU A 53 8.54 15.57 -6.43
N ASP A 54 7.90 15.70 -7.60
CA ASP A 54 7.58 16.98 -8.21
C ASP A 54 6.33 17.64 -7.61
N ILE A 55 5.63 16.95 -6.73
CA ILE A 55 4.43 17.46 -6.08
C ILE A 55 4.81 18.03 -4.71
N PRO A 56 4.28 19.22 -4.34
CA PRO A 56 4.54 19.79 -3.02
C PRO A 56 4.21 18.80 -1.90
N ILE A 57 5.06 18.76 -0.89
CA ILE A 57 4.95 17.80 0.22
C ILE A 57 3.54 17.75 0.81
N LYS A 58 2.91 18.92 0.98
CA LYS A 58 1.56 19.01 1.56
C LYS A 58 0.49 18.29 0.75
N LYS A 59 0.70 18.14 -0.57
CA LYS A 59 -0.26 17.49 -1.46
C LYS A 59 0.13 16.05 -1.78
N ARG A 60 1.34 15.65 -1.46
CA ARG A 60 1.89 14.35 -1.84
C ARG A 60 1.15 13.18 -1.23
N GLN A 61 0.76 13.30 0.04
CA GLN A 61 0.02 12.25 0.73
C GLN A 61 -1.33 11.98 0.07
N LYS A 62 -2.05 13.03 -0.28
CA LYS A 62 -3.35 12.89 -0.93
C LYS A 62 -3.19 12.26 -2.30
N GLU A 63 -2.16 12.64 -3.03
CA GLU A 63 -1.90 12.09 -4.35
C GLU A 63 -1.57 10.60 -4.29
N ILE A 64 -0.68 10.20 -3.38
CA ILE A 64 -0.22 8.80 -3.29
C ILE A 64 -1.35 7.83 -2.91
N LEU A 65 -2.43 8.33 -2.32
CA LEU A 65 -3.57 7.50 -1.94
C LEU A 65 -4.49 7.17 -3.11
N LYS A 66 -4.24 7.72 -4.30
CA LYS A 66 -5.02 7.40 -5.49
C LYS A 66 -4.73 5.96 -5.94
N GLU A 67 -5.74 5.32 -6.52
CA GLU A 67 -5.68 3.93 -6.92
C GLU A 67 -4.50 3.59 -7.84
N GLU A 68 -4.13 4.52 -8.73
CA GLU A 68 -3.06 4.28 -9.69
C GLU A 68 -1.72 3.92 -9.03
N TYR A 69 -1.48 4.41 -7.81
CA TYR A 69 -0.22 4.17 -7.12
C TYR A 69 -0.16 2.81 -6.42
N ARG A 70 -1.27 2.06 -6.41
CA ARG A 70 -1.29 0.70 -5.87
C ARG A 70 -0.91 -0.35 -6.91
N ASN A 71 -0.82 0.06 -8.18
CA ASN A 71 -0.37 -0.82 -9.27
C ASN A 71 -1.13 -2.15 -9.34
N GLY A 72 -2.46 -2.06 -9.19
CA GLY A 72 -3.34 -3.21 -9.28
C GLY A 72 -3.47 -4.05 -8.02
N GLU A 73 -2.77 -3.69 -6.96
CA GLU A 73 -2.87 -4.43 -5.71
C GLU A 73 -4.17 -4.08 -4.97
N TRP A 74 -4.85 -5.11 -4.44
CA TRP A 74 -6.09 -4.92 -3.69
C TRP A 74 -5.83 -4.17 -2.39
N TYR A 75 -6.76 -3.28 -2.03
CA TYR A 75 -6.64 -2.47 -0.82
C TYR A 75 -8.00 -2.26 -0.17
N ALA A 76 -8.05 -2.34 1.16
CA ALA A 76 -9.19 -1.92 1.95
C ALA A 76 -8.70 -1.06 3.12
N ASN A 77 -9.44 0.01 3.42
CA ASN A 77 -9.09 0.91 4.53
C ASN A 77 -9.71 0.47 5.86
N ASP A 78 -10.54 -0.57 5.85
CA ASP A 78 -11.20 -1.07 7.05
C ASP A 78 -11.39 -2.59 6.91
N ILE A 79 -10.87 -3.34 7.87
CA ILE A 79 -10.95 -4.80 7.85
C ILE A 79 -12.39 -5.31 7.80
N ARG A 80 -13.34 -4.55 8.31
CA ARG A 80 -14.76 -4.93 8.28
C ARG A 80 -15.28 -5.06 6.85
N ARG A 81 -14.72 -4.33 5.91
CA ARG A 81 -15.11 -4.38 4.51
C ARG A 81 -14.75 -5.72 3.88
N VAL A 82 -13.70 -6.35 4.37
CA VAL A 82 -13.28 -7.67 3.90
C VAL A 82 -14.37 -8.70 4.21
N TYR A 83 -14.91 -8.63 5.43
CA TYR A 83 -15.95 -9.56 5.86
C TYR A 83 -17.31 -9.25 5.24
N ALA A 84 -17.52 -8.02 4.77
CA ALA A 84 -18.76 -7.64 4.08
C ALA A 84 -18.74 -8.03 2.60
N GLY A 85 -17.63 -8.58 2.10
CA GLY A 85 -17.51 -9.00 0.71
C GLY A 85 -17.17 -7.88 -0.25
N ASP A 86 -16.65 -6.79 0.27
CA ASP A 86 -16.25 -5.64 -0.57
C ASP A 86 -14.87 -5.88 -1.24
#